data_758f1009f1e7f1e0a320b77a7269a6e3
#
_entry.id   758f1009f1e7f1e0a320b77a7269a6e3
#
_cell.length_a   1.000
_cell.length_b   1.000
_cell.length_c   1.000
_cell.angle_alpha   90.00
_cell.angle_beta   90.00
_cell.angle_gamma   90.00
#
_symmetry.space_group_name_H-M   'P 1'
#
loop_
_entity.id
_entity.type
_entity.pdbx_description
1 polymer ?
#
loop_
_entity_poly.entity_id
_entity_poly.type
_entity_poly.pdbx_seq_one_letter_code
_entity_poly.pdbx_strand_id
1 'polypeptide(L)'
;MRRGEKLLAGFACRRCHTTAVKGNRLASNLDRVPVGTTPQKIFDAIKSPALFMPDFCFDDRQITDLVNAIMAGAGKAGRRGAEIPQVVHFEDMQRHTDNIFEKQCGPCHKILTEACGALGKGTVGPNLSGLFSGHYPATLKNNGRWTTDILKKWVENPRRIRGNSQMRPVPLKKDELAQLLAILAVKPGINRRGEQ
;
A
#
# COMPACT_ATOMS: atom_id res chain seq x y z
N MET A 1 16.53 -14.69 7.81
CA MET A 1 16.78 -13.35 7.22
C MET A 1 16.53 -13.32 5.71
N ARG A 2 17.28 -14.04 4.85
CA ARG A 2 17.04 -14.04 3.38
C ARG A 2 15.61 -14.43 2.94
N ARG A 3 14.93 -15.35 3.65
CA ARG A 3 13.54 -15.75 3.32
C ARG A 3 12.55 -14.64 3.62
N GLY A 4 12.62 -14.00 4.78
CA GLY A 4 11.76 -12.88 5.13
C GLY A 4 11.92 -11.68 4.18
N GLU A 5 13.15 -11.37 3.73
CA GLU A 5 13.39 -10.33 2.73
C GLU A 5 12.74 -10.66 1.37
N LYS A 6 12.76 -11.94 0.96
CA LYS A 6 12.07 -12.41 -0.24
C LYS A 6 10.54 -12.29 -0.09
N LEU A 7 9.99 -12.60 1.09
CA LEU A 7 8.57 -12.43 1.38
C LEU A 7 8.17 -10.96 1.35
N LEU A 8 8.93 -10.06 2.01
CA LEU A 8 8.69 -8.61 1.96
C LEU A 8 8.64 -8.06 0.51
N ALA A 9 9.50 -8.57 -0.35
CA ALA A 9 9.52 -8.18 -1.76
C ALA A 9 8.40 -8.84 -2.57
N GLY A 10 8.22 -10.15 -2.44
CA GLY A 10 7.26 -10.94 -3.22
C GLY A 10 5.80 -10.57 -2.96
N PHE A 11 5.46 -10.24 -1.71
CA PHE A 11 4.12 -9.80 -1.31
C PHE A 11 3.93 -8.28 -1.37
N ALA A 12 4.90 -7.57 -1.96
CA ALA A 12 4.85 -6.13 -2.20
C ALA A 12 4.54 -5.30 -0.93
N CYS A 13 5.08 -5.68 0.23
CA CYS A 13 4.88 -4.95 1.50
C CYS A 13 5.33 -3.49 1.37
N ARG A 14 6.31 -3.21 0.49
CA ARG A 14 6.82 -1.87 0.19
C ARG A 14 5.82 -0.95 -0.50
N ARG A 15 4.71 -1.46 -1.00
CA ARG A 15 3.65 -0.58 -1.53
C ARG A 15 2.98 0.30 -0.46
N CYS A 16 3.09 -0.10 0.81
CA CYS A 16 2.57 0.65 1.95
C CYS A 16 3.68 1.01 2.95
N HIS A 17 4.61 0.10 3.22
CA HIS A 17 5.63 0.22 4.25
C HIS A 17 7.00 0.58 3.67
N THR A 18 7.82 1.26 4.47
CA THR A 18 9.26 1.40 4.21
C THR A 18 10.01 0.23 4.84
N THR A 19 10.87 -0.44 4.07
CA THR A 19 11.81 -1.47 4.52
C THR A 19 13.15 -1.32 3.80
N ALA A 20 14.26 -1.38 4.49
CA ALA A 20 15.60 -1.14 3.96
C ALA A 20 15.66 0.20 3.19
N VAL A 21 15.10 1.24 3.78
CA VAL A 21 15.04 2.62 3.24
C VAL A 21 14.30 2.72 1.89
N LYS A 22 13.56 1.69 1.50
CA LYS A 22 12.80 1.62 0.25
C LYS A 22 11.33 1.37 0.54
N GLY A 23 10.45 1.94 -0.24
CA GLY A 23 9.00 1.74 -0.12
C GLY A 23 8.23 3.05 0.01
N ASN A 24 6.91 2.93 0.01
CA ASN A 24 6.03 4.05 0.24
C ASN A 24 5.86 4.30 1.75
N ARG A 25 5.35 5.47 2.11
CA ARG A 25 5.12 5.89 3.49
C ARG A 25 3.63 5.95 3.82
N LEU A 26 2.85 5.01 3.28
CA LEU A 26 1.40 4.95 3.49
C LEU A 26 1.03 4.25 4.81
N ALA A 27 1.96 3.48 5.37
CA ALA A 27 1.83 2.79 6.65
C ALA A 27 3.13 2.90 7.45
N SER A 28 3.19 2.26 8.63
CA SER A 28 4.33 2.30 9.54
C SER A 28 5.66 1.94 8.85
N ASN A 29 6.72 2.66 9.21
CA ASN A 29 8.07 2.38 8.75
C ASN A 29 8.63 1.17 9.50
N LEU A 30 8.86 0.06 8.79
CA LEU A 30 9.36 -1.19 9.37
C LEU A 30 10.88 -1.17 9.66
N ASP A 31 11.61 -0.15 9.19
CA ASP A 31 12.99 0.09 9.61
C ASP A 31 13.06 0.78 10.98
N ARG A 32 11.94 1.28 11.51
CA ARG A 32 11.84 2.06 12.74
C ARG A 32 10.76 1.52 13.66
N VAL A 33 10.96 0.31 14.11
CA VAL A 33 10.04 -0.34 15.04
C VAL A 33 10.08 0.43 16.37
N PRO A 34 8.92 0.86 16.92
CA PRO A 34 8.86 1.60 18.16
C PRO A 34 9.50 0.85 19.34
N VAL A 35 10.11 1.59 20.25
CA VAL A 35 10.67 1.04 21.48
C VAL A 35 9.58 0.30 22.25
N GLY A 36 9.86 -0.92 22.71
CA GLY A 36 8.89 -1.77 23.40
C GLY A 36 7.99 -2.61 22.49
N THR A 37 8.18 -2.53 21.16
CA THR A 37 7.55 -3.48 20.25
C THR A 37 8.29 -4.81 20.31
N THR A 38 7.59 -5.85 20.72
CA THR A 38 8.15 -7.21 20.79
C THR A 38 7.98 -7.94 19.46
N PRO A 39 8.82 -8.96 19.18
CA PRO A 39 8.61 -9.84 18.01
C PRO A 39 7.19 -10.42 17.96
N GLN A 40 6.62 -10.77 19.13
CA GLN A 40 5.25 -11.29 19.21
C GLN A 40 4.21 -10.28 18.72
N LYS A 41 4.32 -9.01 19.11
CA LYS A 41 3.39 -7.97 18.62
C LYS A 41 3.43 -7.82 17.11
N ILE A 42 4.61 -7.95 16.49
CA ILE A 42 4.73 -7.92 15.02
C ILE A 42 4.12 -9.17 14.42
N PHE A 43 4.36 -10.34 15.03
CA PHE A 43 3.78 -11.60 14.61
C PHE A 43 2.24 -11.52 14.59
N ASP A 44 1.64 -11.08 15.68
CA ASP A 44 0.19 -10.96 15.83
C ASP A 44 -0.41 -9.97 14.83
N ALA A 45 0.27 -8.84 14.58
CA ALA A 45 -0.16 -7.85 13.60
C ALA A 45 -0.10 -8.36 12.15
N ILE A 46 0.77 -9.31 11.84
CA ILE A 46 0.83 -9.96 10.52
C ILE A 46 -0.20 -11.09 10.44
N LYS A 47 -0.39 -11.85 11.52
CA LYS A 47 -1.33 -12.97 11.62
C LYS A 47 -2.79 -12.52 11.54
N SER A 48 -3.09 -11.39 12.19
CA SER A 48 -4.41 -10.78 12.23
C SER A 48 -4.31 -9.31 11.83
N PRO A 49 -4.16 -9.04 10.54
CA PRO A 49 -3.91 -7.68 10.06
C PRO A 49 -5.11 -6.78 10.33
N ALA A 50 -4.82 -5.58 10.85
CA ALA A 50 -5.82 -4.56 11.11
C ALA A 50 -6.17 -3.78 9.84
N LEU A 51 -7.44 -3.39 9.71
CA LEU A 51 -7.95 -2.34 8.83
C LEU A 51 -7.63 -2.54 7.33
N PHE A 52 -6.61 -1.85 6.83
CA PHE A 52 -6.27 -1.76 5.41
C PHE A 52 -5.06 -2.61 5.01
N MET A 53 -4.39 -3.23 5.95
CA MET A 53 -3.37 -4.23 5.65
C MET A 53 -4.07 -5.48 5.11
N PRO A 54 -3.70 -5.97 3.92
CA PRO A 54 -4.28 -7.21 3.40
C PRO A 54 -3.91 -8.41 4.27
N ASP A 55 -4.86 -9.32 4.46
CA ASP A 55 -4.54 -10.64 4.96
C ASP A 55 -3.91 -11.45 3.81
N PHE A 56 -2.67 -11.86 4.03
CA PHE A 56 -1.91 -12.67 3.06
C PHE A 56 -1.99 -14.16 3.36
N CYS A 57 -2.74 -14.56 4.40
CA CYS A 57 -2.90 -15.95 4.85
C CYS A 57 -1.57 -16.67 5.06
N PHE A 58 -0.57 -15.99 5.62
CA PHE A 58 0.74 -16.59 5.92
C PHE A 58 0.65 -17.67 6.97
N ASP A 59 1.43 -18.73 6.81
CA ASP A 59 1.69 -19.68 7.88
C ASP A 59 2.65 -19.10 8.94
N ASP A 60 2.71 -19.74 10.11
CA ASP A 60 3.49 -19.24 11.25
C ASP A 60 5.00 -19.17 10.96
N ARG A 61 5.51 -20.03 10.07
CA ARG A 61 6.91 -20.03 9.65
C ARG A 61 7.20 -18.81 8.76
N GLN A 62 6.31 -18.51 7.82
CA GLN A 62 6.43 -17.32 6.97
C GLN A 62 6.35 -16.04 7.79
N ILE A 63 5.44 -15.99 8.77
CA ILE A 63 5.33 -14.84 9.69
C ILE A 63 6.61 -14.70 10.51
N THR A 64 7.15 -15.80 11.05
CA THR A 64 8.42 -15.78 11.80
C THR A 64 9.58 -15.27 10.93
N ASP A 65 9.68 -15.71 9.67
CA ASP A 65 10.70 -15.24 8.73
C ASP A 65 10.55 -13.73 8.46
N LEU A 66 9.30 -13.22 8.35
CA LEU A 66 9.01 -11.79 8.20
C LEU A 66 9.40 -10.99 9.45
N VAL A 67 9.00 -11.46 10.65
CA VAL A 67 9.36 -10.83 11.94
C VAL A 67 10.88 -10.70 12.06
N ASN A 68 11.62 -11.78 11.78
CA ASN A 68 13.08 -11.79 11.84
C ASN A 68 13.71 -10.78 10.86
N ALA A 69 13.15 -10.65 9.65
CA ALA A 69 13.64 -9.68 8.68
C ALA A 69 13.36 -8.22 9.12
N ILE A 70 12.17 -7.95 9.66
CA ILE A 70 11.78 -6.64 10.18
C ILE A 70 12.66 -6.24 11.36
N MET A 71 12.80 -7.12 12.35
CA MET A 71 13.63 -6.85 13.54
C MET A 71 15.09 -6.62 13.19
N ALA A 72 15.64 -7.41 12.26
CA ALA A 72 17.02 -7.23 11.77
C ALA A 72 17.20 -5.93 10.97
N GLY A 73 16.19 -5.50 10.22
CA GLY A 73 16.17 -4.22 9.50
C GLY A 73 16.13 -3.04 10.47
N ALA A 74 15.26 -3.10 11.45
CA ALA A 74 15.14 -2.07 12.49
C ALA A 74 16.42 -1.90 13.31
N GLY A 75 17.11 -3.00 13.61
CA GLY A 75 18.41 -2.96 14.32
C GLY A 75 19.53 -2.27 13.54
N LYS A 76 19.48 -2.32 12.20
CA LYS A 76 20.48 -1.67 11.33
C LYS A 76 20.23 -0.18 11.11
N ALA A 77 18.98 0.26 11.19
CA ALA A 77 18.61 1.66 10.94
C ALA A 77 19.11 2.63 12.03
N GLY A 78 19.61 2.13 13.15
CA GLY A 78 20.09 2.91 14.29
C GLY A 78 18.93 3.65 14.98
N ARG A 79 19.12 3.96 16.27
CA ARG A 79 18.20 4.77 17.07
C ARG A 79 18.28 6.26 16.69
N ARG A 80 18.05 6.60 15.44
CA ARG A 80 17.87 8.00 15.04
C ARG A 80 16.45 8.38 15.37
N GLY A 81 16.30 9.44 16.17
CA GLY A 81 15.10 10.01 16.75
C GLY A 81 13.75 9.53 16.23
N ALA A 82 12.79 9.40 17.11
CA ALA A 82 11.43 9.02 16.76
C ALA A 82 10.97 9.88 15.57
N GLU A 83 10.89 9.27 14.36
CA GLU A 83 10.05 9.87 13.34
C GLU A 83 8.64 9.84 13.92
N ILE A 84 8.00 11.00 13.88
CA ILE A 84 6.58 11.09 14.16
C ILE A 84 5.92 10.01 13.29
N PRO A 85 5.23 9.02 13.89
CA PRO A 85 4.51 8.04 13.09
C PRO A 85 3.68 8.83 12.08
N GLN A 86 3.68 8.41 10.83
CA GLN A 86 2.72 8.95 9.88
C GLN A 86 1.36 8.52 10.42
N VAL A 87 0.72 9.41 11.16
CA VAL A 87 -0.60 9.16 11.75
C VAL A 87 -1.52 9.06 10.56
N VAL A 88 -1.93 7.85 10.25
CA VAL A 88 -3.09 7.65 9.39
C VAL A 88 -4.26 8.14 10.25
N HIS A 89 -4.70 9.37 10.00
CA HIS A 89 -5.78 9.98 10.73
C HIS A 89 -7.08 9.23 10.45
N PHE A 90 -7.38 8.25 11.29
CA PHE A 90 -8.67 7.54 11.23
C PHE A 90 -9.84 8.43 11.67
N GLU A 91 -9.55 9.51 12.40
CA GLU A 91 -10.54 10.46 12.88
C GLU A 91 -11.18 11.29 11.75
N ASP A 92 -10.50 11.47 10.62
CA ASP A 92 -11.01 12.19 9.47
C ASP A 92 -11.78 11.32 8.45
N MET A 93 -12.00 10.04 8.72
CA MET A 93 -12.75 9.16 7.82
C MET A 93 -14.17 9.66 7.51
N GLN A 94 -14.78 10.46 8.38
CA GLN A 94 -16.11 11.04 8.13
C GLN A 94 -16.10 12.20 7.13
N ARG A 95 -14.96 12.88 6.93
CA ARG A 95 -14.87 14.04 6.03
C ARG A 95 -14.66 13.66 4.56
N HIS A 96 -14.31 12.42 4.26
CA HIS A 96 -13.93 11.99 2.90
C HIS A 96 -14.91 11.02 2.26
N THR A 97 -16.07 10.75 2.87
CA THR A 97 -17.06 9.80 2.36
C THR A 97 -17.72 10.24 1.05
N ASP A 98 -17.59 11.51 0.67
CA ASP A 98 -18.21 12.06 -0.53
C ASP A 98 -17.25 12.19 -1.73
N ASN A 99 -16.09 11.55 -1.69
CA ASN A 99 -15.13 11.58 -2.80
C ASN A 99 -15.46 10.52 -3.87
N ILE A 100 -14.90 10.72 -5.07
CA ILE A 100 -15.12 9.83 -6.22
C ILE A 100 -14.69 8.38 -5.97
N PHE A 101 -13.62 8.16 -5.17
CA PHE A 101 -13.14 6.82 -4.87
C PHE A 101 -14.18 6.06 -4.03
N GLU A 102 -14.69 6.67 -2.96
CA GLU A 102 -15.70 6.05 -2.09
C GLU A 102 -16.96 5.71 -2.88
N LYS A 103 -17.42 6.60 -3.76
CA LYS A 103 -18.62 6.40 -4.56
C LYS A 103 -18.48 5.28 -5.59
N GLN A 104 -17.40 5.27 -6.33
CA GLN A 104 -17.27 4.43 -7.53
C GLN A 104 -16.39 3.20 -7.34
N CYS A 105 -15.40 3.27 -6.45
CA CYS A 105 -14.39 2.22 -6.26
C CYS A 105 -14.47 1.56 -4.88
N GLY A 106 -14.81 2.33 -3.85
CA GLY A 106 -14.85 1.94 -2.45
C GLY A 106 -15.72 0.73 -2.12
N PRO A 107 -16.87 0.50 -2.81
CA PRO A 107 -17.67 -0.71 -2.60
C PRO A 107 -16.93 -2.02 -2.91
N CYS A 108 -15.94 -1.98 -3.81
CA CYS A 108 -15.17 -3.17 -4.21
C CYS A 108 -13.72 -3.14 -3.76
N HIS A 109 -13.13 -1.98 -3.58
CA HIS A 109 -11.69 -1.79 -3.31
C HIS A 109 -11.44 -1.08 -1.98
N LYS A 110 -10.24 -1.31 -1.44
CA LYS A 110 -9.63 -0.55 -0.34
C LYS A 110 -8.38 0.15 -0.83
N ILE A 111 -8.05 1.30 -0.22
CA ILE A 111 -6.82 2.02 -0.50
C ILE A 111 -6.36 2.80 0.74
N LEU A 112 -5.04 2.85 0.95
CA LEU A 112 -4.38 3.86 1.76
C LEU A 112 -3.81 4.94 0.85
N THR A 113 -4.06 6.19 1.15
CA THR A 113 -3.62 7.36 0.38
C THR A 113 -2.88 8.35 1.27
N GLU A 114 -2.02 9.17 0.68
CA GLU A 114 -1.37 10.28 1.40
C GLU A 114 -2.32 11.46 1.62
N ALA A 115 -3.24 11.67 0.67
CA ALA A 115 -4.13 12.83 0.68
C ALA A 115 -5.36 12.65 1.58
N CYS A 116 -5.93 11.42 1.61
CA CYS A 116 -7.23 11.17 2.23
C CYS A 116 -7.18 10.05 3.29
N GLY A 117 -6.00 9.51 3.62
CA GLY A 117 -5.89 8.38 4.54
C GLY A 117 -6.47 7.09 3.94
N ALA A 118 -7.28 6.40 4.71
CA ALA A 118 -7.89 5.12 4.36
C ALA A 118 -9.25 5.32 3.71
N LEU A 119 -9.47 4.72 2.54
CA LEU A 119 -10.73 4.82 1.77
C LEU A 119 -11.18 3.43 1.31
N GLY A 120 -12.50 3.27 1.19
CA GLY A 120 -13.15 2.06 0.72
C GLY A 120 -13.27 0.96 1.76
N LYS A 121 -14.30 0.14 1.63
CA LYS A 121 -14.60 -0.98 2.54
C LYS A 121 -14.62 -2.33 1.81
N GLY A 122 -14.62 -2.30 0.47
CA GLY A 122 -14.76 -3.49 -0.35
C GLY A 122 -13.54 -4.41 -0.30
N THR A 123 -13.81 -5.71 -0.40
CA THR A 123 -12.80 -6.77 -0.41
C THR A 123 -12.86 -7.63 -1.68
N VAL A 124 -13.78 -7.32 -2.59
CA VAL A 124 -13.96 -8.04 -3.87
C VAL A 124 -12.82 -7.75 -4.83
N GLY A 125 -12.39 -6.50 -4.88
CA GLY A 125 -11.27 -6.07 -5.71
C GLY A 125 -9.96 -6.00 -4.93
N PRO A 126 -8.80 -5.94 -5.64
CA PRO A 126 -7.51 -5.80 -4.99
C PRO A 126 -7.40 -4.47 -4.22
N ASN A 127 -6.59 -4.47 -3.16
CA ASN A 127 -6.21 -3.25 -2.47
C ASN A 127 -5.33 -2.39 -3.40
N LEU A 128 -5.70 -1.12 -3.60
CA LEU A 128 -5.08 -0.22 -4.58
C LEU A 128 -4.00 0.70 -3.98
N SER A 129 -3.63 0.51 -2.70
CA SER A 129 -2.59 1.31 -2.06
C SER A 129 -1.29 1.30 -2.85
N GLY A 130 -0.78 2.47 -3.17
CA GLY A 130 0.46 2.63 -3.91
C GLY A 130 0.39 2.24 -5.39
N LEU A 131 -0.78 2.25 -6.03
CA LEU A 131 -1.02 1.78 -7.40
C LEU A 131 -0.01 2.32 -8.42
N PHE A 132 0.32 3.60 -8.35
CA PHE A 132 1.26 4.26 -9.28
C PHE A 132 2.71 4.22 -8.82
N SER A 133 3.01 3.60 -7.67
CA SER A 133 4.38 3.50 -7.21
C SER A 133 5.14 2.36 -7.86
N GLY A 134 6.47 2.48 -7.90
CA GLY A 134 7.35 1.39 -8.33
C GLY A 134 7.29 0.13 -7.45
N HIS A 135 6.58 0.19 -6.32
CA HIS A 135 6.44 -0.90 -5.36
C HIS A 135 5.10 -1.65 -5.49
N TYR A 136 4.18 -1.17 -6.31
CA TYR A 136 2.96 -1.92 -6.63
C TYR A 136 3.29 -3.09 -7.56
N PRO A 137 2.64 -4.26 -7.39
CA PRO A 137 2.89 -5.42 -8.26
C PRO A 137 2.67 -5.09 -9.74
N ALA A 138 3.55 -5.60 -10.60
CA ALA A 138 3.42 -5.50 -12.03
C ALA A 138 2.37 -6.51 -12.52
N THR A 139 1.10 -6.10 -12.50
CA THR A 139 -0.04 -6.99 -12.76
C THR A 139 -0.56 -6.92 -14.20
N LEU A 140 0.02 -6.09 -15.05
CA LEU A 140 -0.33 -5.98 -16.46
C LEU A 140 0.49 -6.95 -17.31
N LYS A 141 0.09 -7.16 -18.58
CA LYS A 141 0.85 -7.99 -19.54
C LYS A 141 2.30 -7.47 -19.63
N ASN A 142 3.24 -8.39 -19.85
CA ASN A 142 4.67 -8.10 -19.97
C ASN A 142 5.28 -7.37 -18.75
N ASN A 143 4.81 -7.69 -17.56
CA ASN A 143 5.22 -7.01 -16.31
C ASN A 143 5.00 -5.49 -16.34
N GLY A 144 4.00 -5.03 -17.09
CA GLY A 144 3.63 -3.64 -17.20
C GLY A 144 3.17 -3.08 -15.85
N ARG A 145 3.49 -1.81 -15.62
CA ARG A 145 3.10 -1.06 -14.41
C ARG A 145 1.92 -0.16 -14.70
N TRP A 146 1.16 0.13 -13.68
CA TRP A 146 0.04 1.04 -13.76
C TRP A 146 0.52 2.49 -13.97
N THR A 147 -0.06 3.14 -14.96
CA THR A 147 0.08 4.56 -15.26
C THR A 147 -1.29 5.22 -15.30
N THR A 148 -1.32 6.54 -15.28
CA THR A 148 -2.57 7.31 -15.39
C THR A 148 -3.35 6.98 -16.66
N ASP A 149 -2.65 6.83 -17.80
CA ASP A 149 -3.26 6.51 -19.09
C ASP A 149 -3.86 5.08 -19.11
N ILE A 150 -3.15 4.14 -18.50
CA ILE A 150 -3.63 2.77 -18.39
C ILE A 150 -4.84 2.71 -17.45
N LEU A 151 -4.80 3.43 -16.34
CA LEU A 151 -5.96 3.49 -15.43
C LEU A 151 -7.17 4.08 -16.14
N LYS A 152 -7.02 5.18 -16.89
CA LYS A 152 -8.11 5.77 -17.68
C LYS A 152 -8.75 4.73 -18.61
N LYS A 153 -7.94 4.04 -19.42
CA LYS A 153 -8.42 2.98 -20.32
C LYS A 153 -9.05 1.81 -19.55
N TRP A 154 -8.52 1.50 -18.38
CA TRP A 154 -9.04 0.43 -17.53
C TRP A 154 -10.42 0.75 -16.98
N VAL A 155 -10.63 1.94 -16.40
CA VAL A 155 -11.93 2.31 -15.84
C VAL A 155 -12.99 2.46 -16.94
N GLU A 156 -12.62 2.90 -18.15
CA GLU A 156 -13.49 2.96 -19.31
C GLU A 156 -13.94 1.55 -19.77
N ASN A 157 -12.99 0.63 -19.90
CA ASN A 157 -13.28 -0.75 -20.29
C ASN A 157 -12.19 -1.72 -19.85
N PRO A 158 -12.30 -2.34 -18.65
CA PRO A 158 -11.29 -3.26 -18.13
C PRO A 158 -11.00 -4.46 -19.05
N ARG A 159 -12.03 -4.94 -19.76
CA ARG A 159 -11.90 -6.13 -20.64
C ARG A 159 -11.07 -5.88 -21.88
N ARG A 160 -10.90 -4.63 -22.31
CA ARG A 160 -9.95 -4.30 -23.41
C ARG A 160 -8.49 -4.57 -23.01
N ILE A 161 -8.17 -4.42 -21.73
CA ILE A 161 -6.80 -4.63 -21.21
C ILE A 161 -6.63 -6.07 -20.73
N ARG A 162 -7.67 -6.60 -20.05
CA ARG A 162 -7.68 -7.98 -19.54
C ARG A 162 -9.05 -8.61 -19.79
N GLY A 163 -9.14 -9.47 -20.80
CA GLY A 163 -10.39 -10.04 -21.31
C GLY A 163 -11.25 -10.76 -20.27
N ASN A 164 -10.62 -11.36 -19.24
CA ASN A 164 -11.30 -12.07 -18.15
C ASN A 164 -11.57 -11.19 -16.92
N SER A 165 -11.45 -9.86 -17.02
CA SER A 165 -11.75 -8.96 -15.89
C SER A 165 -13.21 -9.04 -15.48
N GLN A 166 -13.45 -9.19 -14.18
CA GLN A 166 -14.78 -9.12 -13.57
C GLN A 166 -15.16 -7.69 -13.16
N MET A 167 -14.21 -6.75 -13.19
CA MET A 167 -14.49 -5.36 -12.92
C MET A 167 -15.42 -4.79 -13.99
N ARG A 168 -16.47 -4.10 -13.55
CA ARG A 168 -17.39 -3.38 -14.44
C ARG A 168 -16.71 -2.10 -14.97
N PRO A 169 -17.06 -1.63 -16.18
CA PRO A 169 -16.71 -0.29 -16.62
C PRO A 169 -17.23 0.76 -15.63
N VAL A 170 -16.42 1.76 -15.36
CA VAL A 170 -16.76 2.91 -14.51
C VAL A 170 -16.43 4.17 -15.31
N PRO A 171 -17.32 4.59 -16.22
CA PRO A 171 -17.09 5.80 -17.00
C PRO A 171 -17.09 7.01 -16.09
N LEU A 172 -15.97 7.72 -16.05
CA LEU A 172 -15.77 8.92 -15.23
C LEU A 172 -15.77 10.17 -16.13
N LYS A 173 -16.37 11.25 -15.65
CA LYS A 173 -16.21 12.57 -16.25
C LYS A 173 -14.76 13.04 -16.08
N LYS A 174 -14.37 14.05 -16.83
CA LYS A 174 -12.98 14.56 -16.83
C LYS A 174 -12.54 15.05 -15.43
N ASP A 175 -13.41 15.75 -14.74
CA ASP A 175 -13.20 16.24 -13.38
C ASP A 175 -13.15 15.10 -12.35
N GLU A 176 -14.03 14.11 -12.46
CA GLU A 176 -14.05 12.92 -11.61
C GLU A 176 -12.77 12.09 -11.78
N LEU A 177 -12.30 11.93 -13.02
CA LEU A 177 -11.03 11.26 -13.29
C LEU A 177 -9.86 12.03 -12.67
N ALA A 178 -9.85 13.35 -12.78
CA ALA A 178 -8.80 14.19 -12.18
C ALA A 178 -8.78 14.04 -10.64
N GLN A 179 -9.94 14.03 -9.99
CA GLN A 179 -10.06 13.76 -8.55
C GLN A 179 -9.53 12.38 -8.19
N LEU A 180 -9.92 11.34 -8.94
CA LEU A 180 -9.45 9.98 -8.72
C LEU A 180 -7.92 9.90 -8.82
N LEU A 181 -7.32 10.51 -9.84
CA LEU A 181 -5.87 10.54 -10.02
C LEU A 181 -5.15 11.24 -8.87
N ALA A 182 -5.72 12.33 -8.35
CA ALA A 182 -5.18 13.05 -7.20
C ALA A 182 -5.21 12.18 -5.92
N ILE A 183 -6.30 11.43 -5.70
CA ILE A 183 -6.43 10.48 -4.58
C ILE A 183 -5.41 9.35 -4.67
N LEU A 184 -5.17 8.82 -5.87
CA LEU A 184 -4.26 7.70 -6.12
C LEU A 184 -2.78 8.12 -6.15
N ALA A 185 -2.49 9.41 -6.18
CA ALA A 185 -1.12 9.92 -6.25
C ALA A 185 -0.32 9.49 -5.01
N VAL A 186 0.91 9.05 -5.25
CA VAL A 186 1.89 8.73 -4.21
C VAL A 186 3.11 9.60 -4.47
N LYS A 187 3.51 10.41 -3.50
CA LYS A 187 4.73 11.21 -3.62
C LYS A 187 5.93 10.27 -3.68
N PRO A 188 6.87 10.50 -4.60
CA PRO A 188 8.13 9.75 -4.58
C PRO A 188 8.77 9.95 -3.21
N GLY A 189 9.12 8.85 -2.54
CA GLY A 189 9.86 8.93 -1.29
C GLY A 189 11.11 9.77 -1.52
N ILE A 190 11.28 10.84 -0.74
CA ILE A 190 12.46 11.71 -0.84
C ILE A 190 13.67 10.85 -0.51
N ASN A 191 14.40 10.46 -1.53
CA ASN A 191 15.71 9.83 -1.39
C ASN A 191 16.67 10.94 -0.94
N ARG A 192 16.72 11.22 0.37
CA ARG A 192 17.78 12.07 0.92
C ARG A 192 19.09 11.27 0.87
N ARG A 193 19.63 11.08 -0.31
CA ARG A 193 21.04 10.83 -0.51
C ARG A 193 21.66 12.12 -1.03
N GLY A 194 22.44 12.74 -0.16
CA GLY A 194 23.55 13.57 -0.52
C GLY A 194 23.19 14.97 -1.02
N GLU A 195 22.97 15.87 -0.10
CA GLU A 195 23.60 17.18 -0.15
C GLU A 195 24.59 17.22 1.02
N GLN A 196 25.84 16.95 0.73
CA GLN A 196 27.04 17.54 1.31
C GLN A 196 27.92 17.95 0.14
#